data_552a8259fc56bfec5c70a9095eb75119
#
_entry.id   552a8259fc56bfec5c70a9095eb75119
#
_cell.length_a   1.000
_cell.length_b   1.000
_cell.length_c   1.000
_cell.angle_alpha   90.00
_cell.angle_beta   90.00
_cell.angle_gamma   90.00
#
_symmetry.space_group_name_H-M   'P 1'
#
loop_
_entity.id
_entity.type
_entity.pdbx_description
1 polymer ?
#
loop_
_entity_poly.entity_id
_entity_poly.type
_entity_poly.pdbx_seq_one_letter_code
_entity_poly.pdbx_strand_id
1 'polypeptide(L)'
;MPHLPTGFWKHWRAGRSTWGRCGSLEERVRHAARVVYFTDNCGEIVFDRLLLETITRISKLEVTAVTRSLPVLNDATVEDAKVVGLYGVVPVIENGISVPLPATMLAWTSPEVRGLVEKADLVIAKGGANYECLSEDESLAGRVTFLFQGKCLPLCRAAEVGLGSLVVLNK
;
A
#
# COMPACT_ATOMS: atom_id res chain seq x y z
N MET A 1 17.77 25.34 -16.54
CA MET A 1 16.73 24.35 -16.16
C MET A 1 16.25 23.70 -17.44
N PRO A 2 16.34 22.38 -17.64
CA PRO A 2 15.81 21.74 -18.85
C PRO A 2 14.28 21.83 -18.83
N HIS A 3 13.69 22.33 -19.91
CA HIS A 3 12.25 22.39 -20.11
C HIS A 3 11.71 20.95 -20.21
N LEU A 4 10.89 20.53 -19.23
CA LEU A 4 10.12 19.30 -19.34
C LEU A 4 9.13 19.42 -20.52
N PRO A 5 8.95 18.38 -21.32
CA PRO A 5 8.03 18.42 -22.45
C PRO A 5 6.62 18.77 -21.98
N THR A 6 5.99 19.75 -22.63
CA THR A 6 4.64 20.25 -22.29
C THR A 6 3.52 19.19 -22.37
N GLY A 7 3.82 17.99 -22.89
CA GLY A 7 2.92 16.84 -22.92
C GLY A 7 2.88 15.99 -21.66
N PHE A 8 3.91 16.05 -20.79
CA PHE A 8 3.99 15.20 -19.60
C PHE A 8 2.79 15.41 -18.65
N TRP A 9 2.36 16.66 -18.46
CA TRP A 9 1.23 17.00 -17.59
C TRP A 9 -0.15 16.73 -18.21
N LYS A 10 -0.27 16.56 -19.55
CA LYS A 10 -1.57 16.25 -20.19
C LYS A 10 -2.03 14.83 -19.87
N HIS A 11 -1.11 13.86 -19.79
CA HIS A 11 -1.46 12.49 -19.40
C HIS A 11 -1.85 12.40 -17.90
N TRP A 12 -1.29 13.26 -17.06
CA TRP A 12 -1.66 13.35 -15.66
C TRP A 12 -3.10 13.86 -15.45
N ARG A 13 -3.60 14.70 -16.36
CA ARG A 13 -4.97 15.24 -16.32
C ARG A 13 -6.00 14.37 -17.04
N ALA A 14 -5.59 13.50 -17.95
CA ALA A 14 -6.47 12.69 -18.79
C ALA A 14 -6.80 11.31 -18.19
N GLY A 15 -6.02 10.80 -17.21
CA GLY A 15 -6.43 9.66 -16.42
C GLY A 15 -7.64 10.10 -15.58
N ARG A 16 -8.74 9.36 -15.63
CA ARG A 16 -9.84 9.56 -14.68
C ARG A 16 -9.29 9.37 -13.30
N SER A 17 -8.83 10.47 -12.72
CA SER A 17 -8.28 10.47 -11.37
C SER A 17 -9.41 10.08 -10.43
N THR A 18 -9.21 9.02 -9.69
CA THR A 18 -10.09 8.60 -8.61
C THR A 18 -9.92 9.48 -7.36
N TRP A 19 -9.55 10.78 -7.57
CA TRP A 19 -9.36 11.76 -6.49
C TRP A 19 -10.57 11.87 -5.55
N GLY A 20 -11.77 11.58 -6.04
CA GLY A 20 -12.96 11.51 -5.20
C GLY A 20 -12.93 10.41 -4.14
N ARG A 21 -12.02 9.42 -4.28
CA ARG A 21 -11.84 8.33 -3.31
C ARG A 21 -10.72 8.58 -2.30
N CYS A 22 -9.85 9.57 -2.53
CA CYS A 22 -8.83 9.98 -1.54
C CYS A 22 -9.47 10.52 -0.25
N GLY A 23 -10.56 11.27 -0.36
CA GLY A 23 -11.33 11.72 0.81
C GLY A 23 -11.83 10.55 1.67
N SER A 24 -12.18 9.43 1.04
CA SER A 24 -12.59 8.23 1.77
C SER A 24 -11.45 7.52 2.52
N LEU A 25 -10.18 7.59 2.04
CA LEU A 25 -9.03 7.08 2.79
C LEU A 25 -8.77 7.94 4.03
N GLU A 26 -8.79 9.26 3.90
CA GLU A 26 -8.63 10.17 5.04
C GLU A 26 -9.71 9.92 6.11
N GLU A 27 -10.95 9.76 5.69
CA GLU A 27 -12.06 9.44 6.58
C GLU A 27 -11.84 8.11 7.31
N ARG A 28 -11.44 7.06 6.60
CA ARG A 28 -11.10 5.76 7.19
C ARG A 28 -9.97 5.86 8.21
N VAL A 29 -8.90 6.58 7.87
CA VAL A 29 -7.77 6.83 8.76
C VAL A 29 -8.22 7.56 10.03
N ARG A 30 -9.10 8.55 9.92
CA ARG A 30 -9.61 9.30 11.09
C ARG A 30 -10.44 8.45 12.05
N HIS A 31 -11.06 7.39 11.56
CA HIS A 31 -11.90 6.49 12.36
C HIS A 31 -11.17 5.21 12.82
N ALA A 32 -9.99 4.90 12.25
CA ALA A 32 -9.21 3.75 12.64
C ALA A 32 -8.43 4.01 13.93
N ALA A 33 -8.33 3.02 14.80
CA ALA A 33 -7.40 3.01 15.92
C ALA A 33 -6.13 2.21 15.58
N ARG A 34 -6.25 1.14 14.77
CA ARG A 34 -5.14 0.26 14.39
C ARG A 34 -5.10 0.07 12.88
N VAL A 35 -3.93 0.32 12.30
CA VAL A 35 -3.67 0.23 10.87
C VAL A 35 -2.51 -0.73 10.61
N VAL A 36 -2.69 -1.65 9.67
CA VAL A 36 -1.60 -2.43 9.09
C VAL A 36 -1.33 -1.90 7.69
N TYR A 37 -0.07 -1.61 7.39
CA TYR A 37 0.37 -1.03 6.13
C TYR A 37 1.31 -1.98 5.40
N PHE A 38 0.86 -2.60 4.30
CA PHE A 38 1.72 -3.43 3.46
C PHE A 38 2.42 -2.58 2.41
N THR A 39 3.76 -2.59 2.42
CA THR A 39 4.61 -1.90 1.43
C THR A 39 4.61 -2.65 0.09
N ASP A 40 5.12 -1.98 -0.96
CA ASP A 40 5.36 -2.57 -2.28
C ASP A 40 6.82 -2.34 -2.68
N ASN A 41 7.15 -1.37 -3.53
CA ASN A 41 8.48 -1.20 -4.10
C ASN A 41 9.46 -0.44 -3.19
N CYS A 42 10.76 -0.80 -3.25
CA CYS A 42 11.83 -0.13 -2.51
C CYS A 42 12.01 1.36 -2.89
N GLY A 43 11.69 1.75 -4.13
CA GLY A 43 11.69 3.15 -4.53
C GLY A 43 10.47 3.94 -4.04
N GLU A 44 9.35 3.27 -3.79
CA GLU A 44 8.12 3.89 -3.29
C GLU A 44 8.13 4.10 -1.77
N ILE A 45 8.88 3.30 -1.02
CA ILE A 45 8.91 3.33 0.44
C ILE A 45 9.29 4.70 1.03
N VAL A 46 9.99 5.54 0.26
CA VAL A 46 10.28 6.94 0.61
C VAL A 46 8.98 7.75 0.72
N PHE A 47 8.06 7.56 -0.24
CA PHE A 47 6.75 8.21 -0.23
C PHE A 47 5.81 7.56 0.78
N ASP A 48 5.94 6.25 1.01
CA ASP A 48 5.21 5.54 2.06
C ASP A 48 5.56 6.13 3.43
N ARG A 49 6.84 6.44 3.68
CA ARG A 49 7.25 7.14 4.90
C ARG A 49 6.53 8.47 5.06
N LEU A 50 6.47 9.31 4.01
CA LEU A 50 5.77 10.61 4.06
C LEU A 50 4.27 10.45 4.31
N LEU A 51 3.64 9.43 3.70
CA LEU A 51 2.24 9.11 3.92
C LEU A 51 2.01 8.69 5.38
N LEU A 52 2.84 7.82 5.92
CA LEU A 52 2.73 7.33 7.29
C LEU A 52 3.01 8.43 8.32
N GLU A 53 3.98 9.32 8.08
CA GLU A 53 4.16 10.54 8.89
C GLU A 53 2.91 11.42 8.89
N THR A 54 2.24 11.54 7.75
CA THR A 54 1.01 12.32 7.63
C THR A 54 -0.13 11.67 8.38
N ILE A 55 -0.34 10.38 8.18
CA ILE A 55 -1.40 9.59 8.85
C ILE A 55 -1.27 9.68 10.38
N THR A 56 -0.06 9.48 10.91
CA THR A 56 0.19 9.52 12.36
C THR A 56 0.05 10.93 12.96
N ARG A 57 0.16 11.98 12.15
CA ARG A 57 -0.08 13.36 12.59
C ARG A 57 -1.55 13.73 12.63
N ILE A 58 -2.35 13.23 11.69
CA ILE A 58 -3.77 13.60 11.58
C ILE A 58 -4.69 12.77 12.49
N SER A 59 -4.22 11.64 12.98
CA SER A 59 -5.01 10.77 13.85
C SER A 59 -4.12 10.08 14.89
N LYS A 60 -4.67 9.90 16.10
CA LYS A 60 -4.02 9.10 17.14
C LYS A 60 -4.34 7.63 16.89
N LEU A 61 -3.52 6.98 16.08
CA LEU A 61 -3.68 5.58 15.72
C LEU A 61 -2.35 4.84 15.81
N GLU A 62 -2.44 3.53 16.00
CA GLU A 62 -1.29 2.62 15.95
C GLU A 62 -1.14 2.11 14.52
N VAL A 63 0.02 2.34 13.91
CA VAL A 63 0.34 1.82 12.59
C VAL A 63 1.49 0.84 12.69
N THR A 64 1.39 -0.30 12.03
CA THR A 64 2.53 -1.20 11.78
C THR A 64 2.72 -1.35 10.28
N ALA A 65 3.92 -1.05 9.78
CA ALA A 65 4.30 -1.31 8.42
C ALA A 65 4.85 -2.73 8.27
N VAL A 66 4.49 -3.39 7.18
CA VAL A 66 4.90 -4.76 6.86
C VAL A 66 5.63 -4.78 5.54
N THR A 67 6.90 -5.24 5.55
CA THR A 67 7.76 -5.38 4.38
C THR A 67 7.91 -6.85 3.98
N ARG A 68 8.57 -7.11 2.85
CA ARG A 68 8.95 -8.48 2.48
C ARG A 68 10.03 -9.02 3.42
N SER A 69 9.96 -10.31 3.73
CA SER A 69 11.01 -11.01 4.51
C SER A 69 12.22 -11.34 3.66
N LEU A 70 12.02 -11.56 2.36
CA LEU A 70 13.08 -11.91 1.42
C LEU A 70 13.09 -10.94 0.24
N PRO A 71 14.28 -10.61 -0.28
CA PRO A 71 14.38 -9.83 -1.51
C PRO A 71 13.69 -10.54 -2.67
N VAL A 72 12.83 -9.81 -3.37
CA VAL A 72 12.12 -10.28 -4.56
C VAL A 72 11.85 -9.10 -5.48
N LEU A 73 12.28 -9.22 -6.74
CA LEU A 73 12.18 -8.13 -7.72
C LEU A 73 12.75 -6.81 -7.14
N ASN A 74 11.91 -5.79 -7.05
CA ASN A 74 12.20 -4.49 -6.44
C ASN A 74 11.30 -4.18 -5.25
N ASP A 75 10.75 -5.20 -4.59
CA ASP A 75 9.91 -5.03 -3.42
C ASP A 75 10.73 -4.59 -2.20
N ALA A 76 10.10 -3.79 -1.35
CA ALA A 76 10.74 -3.25 -0.17
C ALA A 76 10.92 -4.30 0.94
N THR A 77 12.13 -4.33 1.49
CA THR A 77 12.53 -5.17 2.63
C THR A 77 12.71 -4.32 3.90
N VAL A 78 13.01 -4.97 5.00
CA VAL A 78 13.38 -4.32 6.25
C VAL A 78 14.61 -3.42 6.10
N GLU A 79 15.56 -3.82 5.26
CA GLU A 79 16.77 -3.02 5.02
C GLU A 79 16.43 -1.71 4.30
N ASP A 80 15.53 -1.76 3.31
CA ASP A 80 15.04 -0.54 2.64
C ASP A 80 14.32 0.37 3.63
N ALA A 81 13.49 -0.18 4.52
CA ALA A 81 12.82 0.57 5.57
C ALA A 81 13.80 1.26 6.55
N LYS A 82 14.93 0.61 6.87
CA LYS A 82 16.00 1.21 7.67
C LYS A 82 16.66 2.37 6.95
N VAL A 83 17.03 2.17 5.68
CA VAL A 83 17.71 3.19 4.85
C VAL A 83 16.88 4.46 4.75
N VAL A 84 15.56 4.34 4.53
CA VAL A 84 14.68 5.51 4.43
C VAL A 84 14.26 6.06 5.79
N GLY A 85 14.65 5.43 6.90
CA GLY A 85 14.32 5.87 8.25
C GLY A 85 12.84 5.68 8.64
N LEU A 86 12.16 4.68 8.07
CA LEU A 86 10.74 4.39 8.35
C LEU A 86 10.52 3.97 9.80
N TYR A 87 11.49 3.29 10.42
CA TYR A 87 11.48 2.93 11.85
C TYR A 87 11.35 4.11 12.81
N GLY A 88 11.76 5.31 12.37
CA GLY A 88 11.57 6.54 13.14
C GLY A 88 10.13 7.08 13.13
N VAL A 89 9.27 6.50 12.30
CA VAL A 89 7.88 6.92 12.11
C VAL A 89 6.91 5.90 12.70
N VAL A 90 7.06 4.63 12.34
CA VAL A 90 6.20 3.51 12.76
C VAL A 90 7.01 2.24 13.00
N PRO A 91 6.53 1.30 13.82
CA PRO A 91 7.05 -0.06 13.85
C PRO A 91 7.03 -0.70 12.47
N VAL A 92 8.12 -1.41 12.11
CA VAL A 92 8.26 -2.14 10.85
C VAL A 92 8.58 -3.58 11.16
N ILE A 93 7.84 -4.50 10.53
CA ILE A 93 8.07 -5.94 10.66
C ILE A 93 8.11 -6.60 9.28
N GLU A 94 8.67 -7.80 9.23
CA GLU A 94 8.67 -8.64 8.05
C GLU A 94 7.34 -9.39 7.91
N ASN A 95 6.93 -9.70 6.66
CA ASN A 95 5.70 -10.47 6.43
C ASN A 95 5.81 -11.95 6.87
N GLY A 96 7.03 -12.46 7.11
CA GLY A 96 7.27 -13.84 7.55
C GLY A 96 7.11 -14.90 6.48
N ILE A 97 6.94 -14.52 5.22
CA ILE A 97 6.86 -15.45 4.09
C ILE A 97 8.27 -15.94 3.77
N SER A 98 8.47 -17.26 3.80
CA SER A 98 9.79 -17.91 3.67
C SER A 98 10.24 -18.18 2.22
N VAL A 99 9.47 -17.69 1.24
CA VAL A 99 9.80 -17.78 -0.19
C VAL A 99 9.81 -16.38 -0.82
N PRO A 100 10.59 -16.11 -1.88
CA PRO A 100 10.60 -14.83 -2.56
C PRO A 100 9.29 -14.64 -3.36
N LEU A 101 8.26 -14.10 -2.74
CA LEU A 101 6.95 -13.84 -3.30
C LEU A 101 6.72 -12.33 -3.40
N PRO A 102 6.50 -11.76 -4.61
CA PRO A 102 6.26 -10.32 -4.80
C PRO A 102 4.82 -9.89 -4.46
N ALA A 103 4.22 -10.51 -3.45
CA ALA A 103 2.86 -10.27 -2.99
C ALA A 103 2.71 -10.65 -1.53
N THR A 104 1.56 -10.36 -0.93
CA THR A 104 1.22 -10.82 0.40
C THR A 104 0.05 -11.81 0.32
N MET A 105 0.31 -13.06 0.60
CA MET A 105 -0.74 -14.07 0.86
C MET A 105 -0.89 -14.20 2.37
N LEU A 106 -2.00 -13.74 2.96
CA LEU A 106 -2.19 -13.71 4.41
C LEU A 106 -1.98 -15.08 5.08
N ALA A 107 -2.44 -16.14 4.45
CA ALA A 107 -2.28 -17.50 4.97
C ALA A 107 -0.81 -17.93 5.13
N TRP A 108 0.12 -17.31 4.38
CA TRP A 108 1.55 -17.62 4.41
C TRP A 108 2.37 -16.67 5.28
N THR A 109 1.75 -15.59 5.76
CA THR A 109 2.43 -14.64 6.65
C THR A 109 2.68 -15.25 8.03
N SER A 110 3.54 -14.60 8.81
CA SER A 110 3.80 -14.99 10.20
C SER A 110 2.52 -14.94 11.05
N PRO A 111 2.44 -15.70 12.15
CA PRO A 111 1.34 -15.57 13.11
C PRO A 111 1.21 -14.14 13.67
N GLU A 112 2.32 -13.43 13.79
CA GLU A 112 2.35 -12.03 14.25
C GLU A 112 1.61 -11.12 13.26
N VAL A 113 1.94 -11.20 11.96
CA VAL A 113 1.26 -10.40 10.92
C VAL A 113 -0.23 -10.73 10.84
N ARG A 114 -0.60 -12.03 10.88
CA ARG A 114 -2.02 -12.41 10.89
C ARG A 114 -2.76 -11.83 12.09
N GLY A 115 -2.15 -11.92 13.29
CA GLY A 115 -2.76 -11.36 14.50
C GLY A 115 -2.88 -9.83 14.48
N LEU A 116 -1.97 -9.11 13.82
CA LEU A 116 -2.09 -7.67 13.60
C LEU A 116 -3.22 -7.37 12.61
N VAL A 117 -3.29 -8.08 11.49
CA VAL A 117 -4.35 -7.90 10.47
C VAL A 117 -5.73 -8.22 11.04
N GLU A 118 -5.86 -9.26 11.87
CA GLU A 118 -7.12 -9.62 12.52
C GLU A 118 -7.66 -8.49 13.41
N LYS A 119 -6.75 -7.81 14.13
CA LYS A 119 -7.07 -6.71 15.06
C LYS A 119 -7.14 -5.34 14.41
N ALA A 120 -6.73 -5.21 13.15
CA ALA A 120 -6.69 -3.93 12.44
C ALA A 120 -8.09 -3.44 12.10
N ASP A 121 -8.34 -2.15 12.30
CA ASP A 121 -9.55 -1.47 11.85
C ASP A 121 -9.44 -1.11 10.36
N LEU A 122 -8.21 -0.90 9.88
CA LEU A 122 -7.91 -0.58 8.49
C LEU A 122 -6.62 -1.28 8.05
N VAL A 123 -6.67 -1.89 6.87
CA VAL A 123 -5.49 -2.40 6.16
C VAL A 123 -5.25 -1.51 4.95
N ILE A 124 -4.05 -0.97 4.80
CA ILE A 124 -3.63 -0.25 3.60
C ILE A 124 -2.63 -1.12 2.87
N ALA A 125 -2.92 -1.50 1.64
CA ALA A 125 -2.07 -2.37 0.84
C ALA A 125 -1.58 -1.65 -0.42
N LYS A 126 -0.24 -1.53 -0.55
CA LYS A 126 0.43 -0.92 -1.71
C LYS A 126 0.68 -1.95 -2.80
N GLY A 127 0.51 -1.50 -4.03
CA GLY A 127 0.91 -2.25 -5.21
C GLY A 127 -0.12 -3.22 -5.77
N GLY A 128 0.05 -3.52 -7.07
CA GLY A 128 -0.88 -4.38 -7.81
C GLY A 128 -0.85 -5.82 -7.35
N ALA A 129 0.31 -6.36 -7.00
CA ALA A 129 0.43 -7.75 -6.55
C ALA A 129 -0.22 -7.99 -5.19
N ASN A 130 -0.14 -7.01 -4.26
CA ASN A 130 -0.90 -7.07 -3.02
C ASN A 130 -2.41 -6.98 -3.29
N TYR A 131 -2.85 -6.16 -4.26
CA TYR A 131 -4.26 -6.15 -4.68
C TYR A 131 -4.71 -7.52 -5.19
N GLU A 132 -3.94 -8.14 -6.09
CA GLU A 132 -4.28 -9.45 -6.68
C GLU A 132 -4.43 -10.55 -5.61
N CYS A 133 -3.61 -10.53 -4.55
CA CYS A 133 -3.65 -11.55 -3.52
C CYS A 133 -4.62 -11.25 -2.37
N LEU A 134 -4.79 -9.99 -1.99
CA LEU A 134 -5.58 -9.60 -0.81
C LEU A 134 -7.02 -9.21 -1.16
N SER A 135 -7.32 -8.90 -2.42
CA SER A 135 -8.66 -8.45 -2.80
C SER A 135 -9.72 -9.54 -2.71
N GLU A 136 -9.32 -10.81 -2.77
CA GLU A 136 -10.20 -11.97 -2.65
C GLU A 136 -10.27 -12.55 -1.22
N ASP A 137 -9.53 -11.94 -0.27
CA ASP A 137 -9.55 -12.39 1.13
C ASP A 137 -10.76 -11.78 1.86
N GLU A 138 -11.75 -12.61 2.12
CA GLU A 138 -13.01 -12.20 2.77
C GLU A 138 -12.80 -11.61 4.16
N SER A 139 -11.71 -11.99 4.85
CA SER A 139 -11.40 -11.44 6.18
C SER A 139 -11.07 -9.94 6.15
N LEU A 140 -10.74 -9.40 4.98
CA LEU A 140 -10.45 -7.98 4.76
C LEU A 140 -11.65 -7.18 4.26
N ALA A 141 -12.78 -7.82 3.98
CA ALA A 141 -13.95 -7.14 3.43
C ALA A 141 -14.41 -5.94 4.30
N GLY A 142 -14.61 -4.82 3.68
CA GLY A 142 -15.02 -3.57 4.33
C GLY A 142 -13.90 -2.81 5.04
N ARG A 143 -12.69 -3.36 5.19
CA ARG A 143 -11.60 -2.75 5.98
C ARG A 143 -10.24 -2.69 5.27
N VAL A 144 -10.19 -2.91 3.97
CA VAL A 144 -8.97 -2.75 3.18
C VAL A 144 -9.07 -1.58 2.20
N THR A 145 -7.96 -0.85 2.06
CA THR A 145 -7.76 0.17 1.02
C THR A 145 -6.51 -0.17 0.23
N PHE A 146 -6.68 -0.33 -1.07
CA PHE A 146 -5.58 -0.58 -2.01
C PHE A 146 -5.10 0.72 -2.66
N LEU A 147 -3.78 0.88 -2.72
CA LEU A 147 -3.10 2.01 -3.36
C LEU A 147 -2.16 1.48 -4.44
N PHE A 148 -2.50 1.59 -5.71
CA PHE A 148 -1.67 1.07 -6.79
C PHE A 148 -1.83 1.85 -8.10
N GLN A 149 -0.97 1.57 -9.06
CA GLN A 149 -1.13 2.01 -10.43
C GLN A 149 -1.62 0.85 -11.31
N GLY A 150 -2.59 1.08 -12.16
CA GLY A 150 -3.04 0.12 -13.17
C GLY A 150 -1.98 -0.09 -14.24
N LYS A 151 -1.03 -1.02 -14.02
CA LYS A 151 0.15 -1.24 -14.88
C LYS A 151 -0.09 -2.22 -16.02
N CYS A 152 -1.09 -3.09 -15.92
CA CYS A 152 -1.40 -4.11 -16.92
C CYS A 152 -2.90 -4.31 -17.09
N LEU A 153 -3.29 -4.84 -18.26
CA LEU A 153 -4.71 -5.01 -18.59
C LEU A 153 -5.47 -5.97 -17.66
N PRO A 154 -4.92 -7.12 -17.23
CA PRO A 154 -5.61 -8.01 -16.27
C PRO A 154 -5.94 -7.29 -14.96
N LEU A 155 -4.96 -6.63 -14.36
CA LEU A 155 -5.14 -5.85 -13.12
C LEU A 155 -6.19 -4.74 -13.30
N CYS A 156 -6.11 -4.00 -14.42
CA CYS A 156 -7.06 -2.92 -14.72
C CYS A 156 -8.49 -3.44 -14.88
N ARG A 157 -8.66 -4.61 -15.51
CA ARG A 157 -9.99 -5.25 -15.64
C ARG A 157 -10.55 -5.70 -14.30
N ALA A 158 -9.73 -6.36 -13.46
CA ALA A 158 -10.13 -6.81 -12.14
C ALA A 158 -10.54 -5.67 -11.21
N ALA A 159 -9.84 -4.52 -11.31
CA ALA A 159 -10.10 -3.33 -10.51
C ALA A 159 -11.09 -2.34 -11.17
N GLU A 160 -11.56 -2.62 -12.38
CA GLU A 160 -12.45 -1.76 -13.19
C GLU A 160 -11.90 -0.34 -13.42
N VAL A 161 -10.60 -0.26 -13.69
CA VAL A 161 -9.88 1.01 -13.91
C VAL A 161 -9.18 1.06 -15.27
N GLY A 162 -8.82 2.24 -15.71
CA GLY A 162 -8.04 2.43 -16.94
C GLY A 162 -6.55 2.13 -16.76
N LEU A 163 -5.87 1.74 -17.84
CA LEU A 163 -4.41 1.58 -17.84
C LEU A 163 -3.73 2.92 -17.49
N GLY A 164 -2.74 2.88 -16.62
CA GLY A 164 -2.03 4.06 -16.11
C GLY A 164 -2.75 4.80 -14.97
N SER A 165 -3.97 4.41 -14.60
CA SER A 165 -4.71 5.04 -13.50
C SER A 165 -3.97 4.90 -12.17
N LEU A 166 -3.95 5.98 -11.39
CA LEU A 166 -3.63 5.92 -9.97
C LEU A 166 -4.90 5.55 -9.20
N VAL A 167 -4.82 4.51 -8.40
CA VAL A 167 -5.98 3.87 -7.79
C VAL A 167 -5.94 4.00 -6.27
N VAL A 168 -7.04 4.50 -5.70
CA VAL A 168 -7.39 4.38 -4.28
C VAL A 168 -8.71 3.61 -4.24
N LEU A 169 -8.65 2.34 -3.87
CA LEU A 169 -9.80 1.45 -3.92
C LEU A 169 -10.10 0.87 -2.53
N ASN A 170 -11.28 1.17 -2.01
CA ASN A 170 -11.79 0.56 -0.78
C ASN A 170 -12.56 -0.72 -1.12
N LYS A 171 -12.31 -1.76 -0.37
CA LYS A 171 -12.99 -3.06 -0.52
C LYS A 171 -13.33 -3.64 0.85
#